data_90260088bffdc7cb4fbbb4bf22810496
#
_entry.id   90260088bffdc7cb4fbbb4bf22810496
#
_cell.length_a   1.000
_cell.length_b   1.000
_cell.length_c   1.000
_cell.angle_alpha   90.00
_cell.angle_beta   90.00
_cell.angle_gamma   90.00
#
_symmetry.space_group_name_H-M   'P 1'
#
loop_
_entity.id
_entity.type
_entity.pdbx_description
1 polymer ?
#
loop_
_entity_poly.entity_id
_entity_poly.type
_entity_poly.pdbx_seq_one_letter_code
_entity_poly.pdbx_strand_id
1 'polypeptide(L)'
;MLLRHQQDEPPAQFADLVERRAKHEPVAYIVGTKEFYGRTFFVGPEVLIPRMDSETTVAAALEACPHPRRVLDCGVGSGALLLTVLAEAGGGGVGIDRSEEALSIAARNAKAHSGGVMLLRRDWREAGWTEGLGQFDLVLANPPYIEVDAPLGPDVRDWEPAEALVAGTDGLDDYRILIPQLPSLLTESGVAVLEIGSTQADSVTQIAEKAGFVAELRHDLGDRPRALILRLRLGK
;
A
#
# COMPACT_ATOMS: atom_id res chain seq x y z
N MET A 1 -12.58 5.38 -19.85
CA MET A 1 -11.27 5.97 -19.59
C MET A 1 -10.48 6.17 -20.89
N LEU A 2 -10.23 5.14 -21.70
CA LEU A 2 -9.54 5.27 -22.99
C LEU A 2 -10.22 6.28 -23.95
N LEU A 3 -11.56 6.36 -23.98
CA LEU A 3 -12.29 7.30 -24.83
C LEU A 3 -12.10 8.78 -24.42
N ARG A 4 -11.77 9.08 -23.16
CA ARG A 4 -11.43 10.45 -22.75
C ARG A 4 -10.06 10.88 -23.25
N HIS A 5 -9.12 9.92 -23.34
CA HIS A 5 -7.78 10.16 -23.91
C HIS A 5 -7.83 10.42 -25.43
N GLN A 6 -8.83 9.84 -26.13
CA GLN A 6 -8.99 10.02 -27.57
C GLN A 6 -9.19 11.49 -28.01
N GLN A 7 -9.69 12.36 -27.12
CA GLN A 7 -9.96 13.77 -27.48
C GLN A 7 -8.67 14.58 -27.71
N ASP A 8 -7.53 14.10 -27.17
CA ASP A 8 -6.25 14.80 -27.21
C ASP A 8 -5.19 14.10 -28.07
N GLU A 9 -5.48 12.88 -28.61
CA GLU A 9 -4.51 12.08 -29.36
C GLU A 9 -4.93 11.82 -30.81
N PRO A 10 -3.97 11.80 -31.77
CA PRO A 10 -4.23 11.38 -33.13
C PRO A 10 -4.79 9.94 -33.23
N PRO A 11 -5.64 9.63 -34.23
CA PRO A 11 -6.26 8.30 -34.36
C PRO A 11 -5.28 7.12 -34.37
N ALA A 12 -4.06 7.29 -34.89
CA ALA A 12 -3.03 6.25 -34.90
C ALA A 12 -2.55 5.89 -33.47
N GLN A 13 -2.29 6.92 -32.62
CA GLN A 13 -1.88 6.70 -31.23
C GLN A 13 -2.99 6.01 -30.42
N PHE A 14 -4.25 6.35 -30.67
CA PHE A 14 -5.38 5.67 -30.00
C PHE A 14 -5.47 4.19 -30.40
N ALA A 15 -5.20 3.83 -31.66
CA ALA A 15 -5.16 2.43 -32.09
C ALA A 15 -4.10 1.64 -31.35
N ASP A 16 -2.92 2.21 -31.12
CA ASP A 16 -1.84 1.58 -30.34
C ASP A 16 -2.27 1.35 -28.88
N LEU A 17 -2.97 2.29 -28.24
CA LEU A 17 -3.50 2.11 -26.88
C LEU A 17 -4.53 0.97 -26.81
N VAL A 18 -5.40 0.85 -27.82
CA VAL A 18 -6.38 -0.24 -27.92
C VAL A 18 -5.67 -1.58 -28.11
N GLU A 19 -4.61 -1.64 -28.94
CA GLU A 19 -3.82 -2.86 -29.12
C GLU A 19 -3.12 -3.30 -27.84
N ARG A 20 -2.54 -2.37 -27.06
CA ARG A 20 -1.99 -2.64 -25.75
C ARG A 20 -3.04 -3.21 -24.80
N ARG A 21 -4.23 -2.62 -24.75
CA ARG A 21 -5.34 -3.15 -23.94
C ARG A 21 -5.82 -4.52 -24.39
N ALA A 22 -5.82 -4.80 -25.70
CA ALA A 22 -6.15 -6.12 -26.24
C ALA A 22 -5.18 -7.22 -25.77
N LYS A 23 -3.95 -6.85 -25.39
CA LYS A 23 -2.96 -7.72 -24.77
C LYS A 23 -3.10 -7.79 -23.24
N HIS A 24 -4.23 -7.37 -22.69
CA HIS A 24 -4.55 -7.30 -21.27
C HIS A 24 -3.74 -6.29 -20.44
N GLU A 25 -2.96 -5.38 -21.08
CA GLU A 25 -2.27 -4.35 -20.33
C GLU A 25 -3.27 -3.50 -19.52
N PRO A 26 -3.04 -3.27 -18.20
CA PRO A 26 -3.94 -2.48 -17.37
C PRO A 26 -4.12 -1.06 -17.93
N VAL A 27 -5.35 -0.56 -17.94
CA VAL A 27 -5.63 0.80 -18.42
C VAL A 27 -4.82 1.84 -17.66
N ALA A 28 -4.59 1.63 -16.36
CA ALA A 28 -3.79 2.53 -15.54
C ALA A 28 -2.33 2.64 -16.05
N TYR A 29 -1.72 1.54 -16.48
CA TYR A 29 -0.38 1.56 -17.07
C TYR A 29 -0.36 2.17 -18.48
N ILE A 30 -1.40 1.91 -19.27
CA ILE A 30 -1.54 2.50 -20.60
C ILE A 30 -1.58 4.03 -20.51
N VAL A 31 -2.36 4.59 -19.56
CA VAL A 31 -2.50 6.04 -19.38
C VAL A 31 -1.46 6.63 -18.42
N GLY A 32 -0.68 5.79 -17.73
CA GLY A 32 0.36 6.19 -16.80
C GLY A 32 -0.13 6.76 -15.47
N THR A 33 -1.44 6.71 -15.21
CA THR A 33 -2.04 7.28 -13.99
C THR A 33 -3.21 6.46 -13.48
N LYS A 34 -3.46 6.58 -12.17
CA LYS A 34 -4.61 6.01 -11.46
C LYS A 34 -5.19 7.03 -10.50
N GLU A 35 -6.50 7.17 -10.48
CA GLU A 35 -7.20 7.92 -9.44
C GLU A 35 -7.32 7.06 -8.18
N PHE A 36 -7.02 7.64 -7.02
CA PHE A 36 -7.15 7.04 -5.70
C PHE A 36 -7.48 8.14 -4.68
N TYR A 37 -8.52 7.96 -3.90
CA TYR A 37 -9.01 8.92 -2.89
C TYR A 37 -9.18 10.35 -3.45
N GLY A 38 -9.73 10.48 -4.65
CA GLY A 38 -9.93 11.74 -5.36
C GLY A 38 -8.65 12.43 -5.86
N ARG A 39 -7.50 11.75 -5.85
CA ARG A 39 -6.20 12.24 -6.32
C ARG A 39 -5.66 11.40 -7.45
N THR A 40 -4.92 12.01 -8.36
CA THR A 40 -4.30 11.30 -9.49
C THR A 40 -2.86 10.91 -9.12
N PHE A 41 -2.55 9.62 -9.14
CA PHE A 41 -1.21 9.07 -8.92
C PHE A 41 -0.61 8.57 -10.22
N PHE A 42 0.66 8.86 -10.44
CA PHE A 42 1.45 8.21 -11.49
C PHE A 42 1.67 6.75 -11.10
N VAL A 43 1.53 5.88 -12.09
CA VAL A 43 1.74 4.43 -11.96
C VAL A 43 2.42 3.88 -13.21
N GLY A 44 3.11 2.77 -13.06
CA GLY A 44 3.75 2.01 -14.12
C GLY A 44 3.91 0.56 -13.67
N PRO A 45 4.47 -0.33 -14.50
CA PRO A 45 4.64 -1.74 -14.18
C PRO A 45 5.55 -2.00 -12.98
N GLU A 46 6.19 -0.97 -12.43
CA GLU A 46 7.07 -1.02 -11.28
C GLU A 46 6.32 -1.03 -9.94
N VAL A 47 5.02 -0.70 -9.95
CA VAL A 47 4.21 -0.56 -8.73
C VAL A 47 2.85 -1.22 -8.88
N LEU A 48 2.34 -1.75 -7.76
CA LEU A 48 0.94 -2.15 -7.67
C LEU A 48 0.02 -0.96 -8.02
N ILE A 49 -0.98 -1.19 -8.88
CA ILE A 49 -2.00 -0.18 -9.15
C ILE A 49 -2.84 0.04 -7.89
N PRO A 50 -2.95 1.26 -7.35
CA PRO A 50 -3.79 1.54 -6.19
C PRO A 50 -5.22 1.02 -6.37
N ARG A 51 -5.72 0.26 -5.40
CA ARG A 51 -7.06 -0.35 -5.41
C ARG A 51 -8.04 0.53 -4.65
N MET A 52 -9.28 0.58 -5.11
CA MET A 52 -10.34 1.31 -4.39
C MET A 52 -10.57 0.74 -3.00
N ASP A 53 -10.41 -0.58 -2.84
CA ASP A 53 -10.55 -1.25 -1.54
C ASP A 53 -9.53 -0.73 -0.51
N SER A 54 -8.34 -0.30 -0.95
CA SER A 54 -7.29 0.30 -0.11
C SER A 54 -7.69 1.67 0.46
N GLU A 55 -8.73 2.32 -0.06
CA GLU A 55 -9.30 3.54 0.54
C GLU A 55 -9.87 3.26 1.93
N THR A 56 -10.29 2.02 2.21
CA THR A 56 -10.67 1.57 3.55
C THR A 56 -9.49 1.65 4.52
N THR A 57 -8.29 1.30 4.07
CA THR A 57 -7.07 1.39 4.88
C THR A 57 -6.74 2.84 5.22
N VAL A 58 -6.89 3.76 4.25
CA VAL A 58 -6.74 5.20 4.49
C VAL A 58 -7.77 5.70 5.50
N ALA A 59 -9.06 5.37 5.31
CA ALA A 59 -10.13 5.79 6.23
C ALA A 59 -9.89 5.27 7.65
N ALA A 60 -9.49 3.99 7.79
CA ALA A 60 -9.14 3.39 9.07
C ALA A 60 -7.94 4.10 9.74
N ALA A 61 -6.94 4.49 8.97
CA ALA A 61 -5.77 5.21 9.47
C ALA A 61 -6.14 6.61 9.98
N LEU A 62 -6.94 7.36 9.23
CA LEU A 62 -7.40 8.68 9.62
C LEU A 62 -8.31 8.66 10.85
N GLU A 63 -9.16 7.64 10.98
CA GLU A 63 -9.98 7.41 12.18
C GLU A 63 -9.11 7.06 13.40
N ALA A 64 -8.16 6.15 13.24
CA ALA A 64 -7.33 5.63 14.32
C ALA A 64 -6.28 6.63 14.82
N CYS A 65 -5.78 7.48 13.92
CA CYS A 65 -4.75 8.49 14.20
C CYS A 65 -5.01 9.77 13.36
N PRO A 66 -5.95 10.64 13.77
CA PRO A 66 -6.37 11.78 12.95
C PRO A 66 -5.31 12.90 12.81
N HIS A 67 -4.31 12.94 13.67
CA HIS A 67 -3.27 13.96 13.66
C HIS A 67 -1.87 13.35 13.89
N PRO A 68 -1.39 12.48 12.99
CA PRO A 68 -0.06 11.89 13.14
C PRO A 68 1.02 12.95 12.94
N ARG A 69 2.02 12.97 13.81
CA ARG A 69 3.22 13.80 13.59
C ARG A 69 4.19 13.12 12.65
N ARG A 70 4.29 11.78 12.74
CA ARG A 70 5.17 10.95 11.90
C ARG A 70 4.43 9.72 11.42
N VAL A 71 4.44 9.51 10.10
CA VAL A 71 3.83 8.37 9.42
C VAL A 71 4.90 7.55 8.73
N LEU A 72 4.89 6.23 8.90
CA LEU A 72 5.68 5.29 8.12
C LEU A 72 4.74 4.51 7.19
N ASP A 73 5.15 4.31 5.95
CA ASP A 73 4.50 3.38 5.03
C ASP A 73 5.49 2.29 4.61
N CYS A 74 5.18 1.05 4.97
CA CYS A 74 5.99 -0.13 4.66
C CYS A 74 5.50 -0.75 3.35
N GLY A 75 6.35 -0.71 2.31
CA GLY A 75 5.98 -1.07 0.95
C GLY A 75 5.22 0.07 0.29
N VAL A 76 5.87 1.24 0.23
CA VAL A 76 5.21 2.49 -0.20
C VAL A 76 4.68 2.46 -1.64
N GLY A 77 5.23 1.62 -2.51
CA GLY A 77 4.80 1.46 -3.89
C GLY A 77 4.70 2.80 -4.64
N SER A 78 3.52 3.15 -5.10
CA SER A 78 3.25 4.44 -5.73
C SER A 78 3.18 5.62 -4.74
N GLY A 79 3.17 5.36 -3.44
CA GLY A 79 2.94 6.35 -2.40
C GLY A 79 1.47 6.64 -2.10
N ALA A 80 0.54 5.88 -2.68
CA ALA A 80 -0.89 6.19 -2.61
C ALA A 80 -1.43 6.27 -1.17
N LEU A 81 -1.08 5.32 -0.29
CA LEU A 81 -1.51 5.34 1.10
C LEU A 81 -0.88 6.51 1.87
N LEU A 82 0.46 6.58 1.87
CA LEU A 82 1.21 7.58 2.60
C LEU A 82 0.81 9.00 2.21
N LEU A 83 0.87 9.32 0.92
CA LEU A 83 0.63 10.67 0.43
C LEU A 83 -0.82 11.12 0.63
N THR A 84 -1.77 10.17 0.56
CA THR A 84 -3.17 10.46 0.86
C THR A 84 -3.35 10.78 2.35
N VAL A 85 -2.81 9.96 3.26
CA VAL A 85 -2.90 10.21 4.70
C VAL A 85 -2.25 11.55 5.06
N LEU A 86 -1.07 11.87 4.51
CA LEU A 86 -0.41 13.15 4.75
C LEU A 86 -1.20 14.35 4.21
N ALA A 87 -1.87 14.19 3.07
CA ALA A 87 -2.70 15.24 2.49
C ALA A 87 -3.96 15.52 3.32
N GLU A 88 -4.54 14.49 3.97
CA GLU A 88 -5.75 14.61 4.80
C GLU A 88 -5.42 15.05 6.24
N ALA A 89 -4.38 14.47 6.85
CA ALA A 89 -4.10 14.63 8.28
C ALA A 89 -2.84 15.46 8.60
N GLY A 90 -2.00 15.73 7.60
CA GLY A 90 -0.70 16.39 7.80
C GLY A 90 0.35 15.44 8.37
N GLY A 91 1.41 16.03 8.93
CA GLY A 91 2.53 15.29 9.52
C GLY A 91 3.72 15.12 8.58
N GLY A 92 4.76 14.43 9.06
CA GLY A 92 5.94 14.05 8.28
C GLY A 92 5.87 12.59 7.85
N GLY A 93 6.21 12.30 6.60
CA GLY A 93 6.14 10.97 6.03
C GLY A 93 7.50 10.32 5.80
N VAL A 94 7.57 9.01 6.07
CA VAL A 94 8.65 8.13 5.65
C VAL A 94 8.01 6.98 4.87
N GLY A 95 8.45 6.77 3.62
CA GLY A 95 8.06 5.62 2.82
C GLY A 95 9.26 4.70 2.63
N ILE A 96 9.08 3.42 2.83
CA ILE A 96 10.09 2.42 2.51
C ILE A 96 9.59 1.47 1.43
N ASP A 97 10.50 1.07 0.56
CA ASP A 97 10.28 0.01 -0.42
C ASP A 97 11.61 -0.68 -0.73
N ARG A 98 11.55 -1.94 -1.13
CA ARG A 98 12.76 -2.66 -1.59
C ARG A 98 13.12 -2.34 -3.03
N SER A 99 12.13 -1.92 -3.85
CA SER A 99 12.30 -1.53 -5.25
C SER A 99 12.69 -0.05 -5.37
N GLU A 100 13.82 0.22 -6.01
CA GLU A 100 14.24 1.60 -6.35
C GLU A 100 13.31 2.21 -7.40
N GLU A 101 12.77 1.39 -8.27
CA GLU A 101 11.82 1.80 -9.31
C GLU A 101 10.50 2.26 -8.66
N ALA A 102 9.98 1.52 -7.68
CA ALA A 102 8.81 1.92 -6.90
C ALA A 102 9.06 3.25 -6.16
N LEU A 103 10.22 3.40 -5.51
CA LEU A 103 10.60 4.65 -4.87
C LEU A 103 10.69 5.83 -5.84
N SER A 104 11.12 5.60 -7.08
CA SER A 104 11.13 6.63 -8.12
C SER A 104 9.70 7.11 -8.47
N ILE A 105 8.75 6.18 -8.59
CA ILE A 105 7.32 6.52 -8.79
C ILE A 105 6.77 7.26 -7.58
N ALA A 106 7.04 6.77 -6.35
CA ALA A 106 6.63 7.44 -5.11
C ALA A 106 7.19 8.87 -5.02
N ALA A 107 8.45 9.08 -5.40
CA ALA A 107 9.08 10.41 -5.40
C ALA A 107 8.40 11.36 -6.41
N ARG A 108 8.04 10.86 -7.58
CA ARG A 108 7.27 11.62 -8.58
C ARG A 108 5.91 12.03 -8.04
N ASN A 109 5.21 11.12 -7.37
CA ASN A 109 3.92 11.39 -6.74
C ASN A 109 4.03 12.33 -5.55
N ALA A 110 5.06 12.16 -4.70
CA ALA A 110 5.32 13.07 -3.59
C ALA A 110 5.53 14.52 -4.05
N LYS A 111 6.28 14.71 -5.14
CA LYS A 111 6.46 16.04 -5.74
C LYS A 111 5.14 16.65 -6.24
N ALA A 112 4.20 15.82 -6.71
CA ALA A 112 2.91 16.28 -7.22
C ALA A 112 1.90 16.60 -6.10
N HIS A 113 1.97 15.92 -4.93
CA HIS A 113 0.91 15.98 -3.94
C HIS A 113 1.27 16.65 -2.61
N SER A 114 2.41 16.38 -2.03
CA SER A 114 2.66 16.85 -0.66
C SER A 114 4.04 17.45 -0.43
N GLY A 115 5.04 17.07 -1.21
CA GLY A 115 6.44 17.38 -0.89
C GLY A 115 6.82 16.82 0.50
N GLY A 116 8.11 16.84 0.85
CA GLY A 116 8.54 16.64 2.23
C GLY A 116 8.40 15.23 2.80
N VAL A 117 8.35 14.18 1.97
CA VAL A 117 8.46 12.78 2.40
C VAL A 117 9.89 12.28 2.22
N MET A 118 10.36 11.48 3.18
CA MET A 118 11.60 10.73 3.08
C MET A 118 11.30 9.37 2.46
N LEU A 119 11.99 9.03 1.38
CA LEU A 119 11.86 7.74 0.72
C LEU A 119 13.17 6.98 0.86
N LEU A 120 13.10 5.74 1.37
CA LEU A 120 14.27 4.95 1.69
C LEU A 120 14.14 3.55 1.11
N ARG A 121 15.21 3.06 0.47
CA ARG A 121 15.27 1.66 0.10
C ARG A 121 15.51 0.81 1.34
N ARG A 122 14.53 0.01 1.71
CA ARG A 122 14.57 -0.93 2.83
C ARG A 122 13.70 -2.15 2.51
N ASP A 123 14.12 -3.32 2.96
CA ASP A 123 13.33 -4.54 2.93
C ASP A 123 13.15 -5.05 4.36
N TRP A 124 11.90 -5.20 4.81
CA TRP A 124 11.60 -5.71 6.16
C TRP A 124 12.02 -7.17 6.41
N ARG A 125 12.45 -7.87 5.36
CA ARG A 125 13.05 -9.20 5.45
C ARG A 125 14.53 -9.15 5.81
N GLU A 126 15.18 -8.00 5.66
CA GLU A 126 16.60 -7.81 5.96
C GLU A 126 16.80 -7.40 7.42
N ALA A 127 17.88 -7.89 8.04
CA ALA A 127 18.25 -7.44 9.40
C ALA A 127 18.66 -5.96 9.38
N GLY A 128 18.24 -5.22 10.43
CA GLY A 128 18.63 -3.81 10.57
C GLY A 128 17.84 -2.82 9.72
N TRP A 129 16.80 -3.24 9.00
CA TRP A 129 16.02 -2.34 8.15
C TRP A 129 15.36 -1.17 8.93
N THR A 130 15.12 -1.34 10.23
CA THR A 130 14.55 -0.31 11.11
C THR A 130 15.56 0.71 11.61
N GLU A 131 16.87 0.48 11.37
CA GLU A 131 17.92 1.34 11.90
C GLU A 131 17.79 2.78 11.41
N GLY A 132 17.82 3.72 12.37
CA GLY A 132 17.70 5.15 12.10
C GLY A 132 16.30 5.66 11.78
N LEU A 133 15.28 4.78 11.69
CA LEU A 133 13.90 5.21 11.42
C LEU A 133 13.28 5.92 12.62
N GLY A 134 13.57 5.50 13.87
CA GLY A 134 12.90 5.98 15.07
C GLY A 134 11.47 5.46 15.19
N GLN A 135 10.61 6.19 15.91
CA GLN A 135 9.24 5.79 16.18
C GLN A 135 8.23 6.67 15.44
N PHE A 136 7.03 6.11 15.20
CA PHE A 136 5.95 6.68 14.41
C PHE A 136 4.64 6.66 15.20
N ASP A 137 3.81 7.67 14.96
CA ASP A 137 2.45 7.73 15.51
C ASP A 137 1.50 6.84 14.68
N LEU A 138 1.82 6.66 13.39
CA LEU A 138 1.06 5.82 12.47
C LEU A 138 2.03 5.03 11.57
N VAL A 139 1.80 3.72 11.49
CA VAL A 139 2.46 2.85 10.51
C VAL A 139 1.40 2.30 9.56
N LEU A 140 1.62 2.44 8.28
CA LEU A 140 0.79 1.89 7.20
C LEU A 140 1.51 0.72 6.56
N ALA A 141 0.79 -0.27 6.09
CA ALA A 141 1.30 -1.29 5.18
C ALA A 141 0.17 -1.91 4.36
N ASN A 142 0.44 -2.09 3.07
CA ASN A 142 -0.29 -3.00 2.20
C ASN A 142 0.70 -4.05 1.68
N PRO A 143 1.08 -5.03 2.52
CA PRO A 143 2.06 -6.04 2.12
C PRO A 143 1.46 -7.01 1.09
N PRO A 144 2.27 -7.74 0.32
CA PRO A 144 1.79 -8.85 -0.48
C PRO A 144 1.00 -9.83 0.39
N TYR A 145 -0.13 -10.33 -0.14
CA TYR A 145 -1.01 -11.23 0.61
C TYR A 145 -1.69 -12.31 -0.25
N ILE A 146 -1.28 -12.43 -1.51
CA ILE A 146 -1.86 -13.42 -2.43
C ILE A 146 -1.09 -14.73 -2.33
N GLU A 147 -1.80 -15.85 -2.31
CA GLU A 147 -1.23 -17.19 -2.37
C GLU A 147 -0.56 -17.43 -3.72
N VAL A 148 0.56 -18.17 -3.73
CA VAL A 148 1.36 -18.41 -4.96
C VAL A 148 0.55 -19.07 -6.09
N ASP A 149 -0.43 -19.92 -5.75
CA ASP A 149 -1.27 -20.64 -6.72
C ASP A 149 -2.64 -19.98 -6.92
N ALA A 150 -2.87 -18.77 -6.39
CA ALA A 150 -4.14 -18.08 -6.54
C ALA A 150 -4.42 -17.73 -8.01
N PRO A 151 -5.65 -17.93 -8.49
CA PRO A 151 -6.02 -17.57 -9.85
C PRO A 151 -6.07 -16.05 -10.00
N LEU A 152 -5.13 -15.50 -10.76
CA LEU A 152 -5.09 -14.08 -11.08
C LEU A 152 -5.56 -13.84 -12.51
N GLY A 153 -6.28 -12.75 -12.72
CA GLY A 153 -6.60 -12.27 -14.06
C GLY A 153 -5.33 -11.94 -14.86
N PRO A 154 -5.37 -12.06 -16.19
CA PRO A 154 -4.19 -11.84 -17.03
C PRO A 154 -3.62 -10.40 -16.92
N ASP A 155 -4.46 -9.44 -16.63
CA ASP A 155 -4.07 -8.04 -16.42
C ASP A 155 -3.26 -7.83 -15.12
N VAL A 156 -3.48 -8.67 -14.11
CA VAL A 156 -2.71 -8.67 -12.86
C VAL A 156 -1.47 -9.56 -13.00
N ARG A 157 -1.68 -10.84 -13.38
CA ARG A 157 -0.63 -11.85 -13.43
C ARG A 157 0.52 -11.49 -14.35
N ASP A 158 0.23 -10.93 -15.53
CA ASP A 158 1.21 -10.73 -16.60
C ASP A 158 1.80 -9.31 -16.59
N TRP A 159 1.24 -8.38 -15.80
CA TRP A 159 1.60 -6.97 -15.87
C TRP A 159 1.99 -6.33 -14.54
N GLU A 160 1.40 -6.76 -13.41
CA GLU A 160 1.73 -6.17 -12.12
C GLU A 160 2.91 -6.92 -11.45
N PRO A 161 3.74 -6.23 -10.66
CA PRO A 161 4.93 -6.85 -10.06
C PRO A 161 4.53 -7.98 -9.11
N ALA A 162 4.93 -9.22 -9.43
CA ALA A 162 4.58 -10.42 -8.65
C ALA A 162 4.97 -10.31 -7.17
N GLU A 163 6.07 -9.62 -6.90
CA GLU A 163 6.59 -9.38 -5.55
C GLU A 163 5.76 -8.38 -4.72
N ALA A 164 4.89 -7.60 -5.34
CA ALA A 164 3.90 -6.77 -4.65
C ALA A 164 2.58 -7.52 -4.42
N LEU A 165 2.46 -8.76 -4.92
CA LEU A 165 1.24 -9.55 -4.88
C LEU A 165 1.37 -10.79 -4.00
N VAL A 166 2.42 -11.60 -4.23
CA VAL A 166 2.51 -12.98 -3.73
C VAL A 166 3.29 -13.07 -2.42
N ALA A 167 2.68 -13.74 -1.42
CA ALA A 167 3.25 -13.94 -0.09
C ALA A 167 3.18 -15.41 0.37
N GLY A 168 3.82 -16.30 -0.38
CA GLY A 168 3.93 -17.71 -0.03
C GLY A 168 2.67 -18.53 -0.34
N THR A 169 2.60 -19.71 0.26
CA THR A 169 1.54 -20.69 -0.03
C THR A 169 0.18 -20.36 0.58
N ASP A 170 0.15 -19.54 1.63
CA ASP A 170 -1.07 -19.14 2.33
C ASP A 170 -1.26 -17.61 2.40
N GLY A 171 -0.44 -16.86 1.67
CA GLY A 171 -0.53 -15.40 1.59
C GLY A 171 -0.18 -14.66 2.88
N LEU A 172 0.50 -15.32 3.84
CA LEU A 172 0.73 -14.75 5.17
C LEU A 172 2.21 -14.47 5.48
N ASP A 173 3.13 -14.78 4.56
CA ASP A 173 4.56 -14.71 4.85
C ASP A 173 5.02 -13.31 5.23
N ASP A 174 4.56 -12.29 4.54
CA ASP A 174 4.92 -10.90 4.85
C ASP A 174 4.35 -10.42 6.19
N TYR A 175 3.13 -10.81 6.54
CA TYR A 175 2.57 -10.50 7.87
C TYR A 175 3.36 -11.16 9.00
N ARG A 176 3.81 -12.41 8.82
CA ARG A 176 4.62 -13.12 9.81
C ARG A 176 5.97 -12.46 10.06
N ILE A 177 6.52 -11.81 9.03
CA ILE A 177 7.82 -11.13 9.12
C ILE A 177 7.64 -9.69 9.64
N LEU A 178 6.70 -8.93 9.09
CA LEU A 178 6.55 -7.51 9.36
C LEU A 178 5.93 -7.24 10.74
N ILE A 179 4.80 -7.88 11.07
CA ILE A 179 4.02 -7.56 12.27
C ILE A 179 4.83 -7.68 13.58
N PRO A 180 5.67 -8.70 13.78
CA PRO A 180 6.48 -8.81 15.01
C PRO A 180 7.50 -7.70 15.20
N GLN A 181 7.84 -6.95 14.14
CA GLN A 181 8.82 -5.87 14.18
C GLN A 181 8.17 -4.49 14.45
N LEU A 182 6.86 -4.35 14.22
CA LEU A 182 6.12 -3.11 14.36
C LEU A 182 6.14 -2.51 15.79
N PRO A 183 6.14 -3.30 16.89
CA PRO A 183 6.18 -2.73 18.23
C PRO A 183 7.35 -1.77 18.47
N SER A 184 8.50 -2.04 17.88
CA SER A 184 9.70 -1.20 18.01
C SER A 184 9.62 0.12 17.24
N LEU A 185 8.74 0.18 16.24
CA LEU A 185 8.53 1.33 15.35
C LEU A 185 7.40 2.25 15.82
N LEU A 186 6.59 1.83 16.79
CA LEU A 186 5.46 2.61 17.26
C LEU A 186 5.81 3.42 18.51
N THR A 187 5.31 4.65 18.58
CA THR A 187 5.25 5.39 19.84
C THR A 187 4.31 4.66 20.83
N GLU A 188 4.32 5.02 22.10
CA GLU A 188 3.46 4.38 23.11
C GLU A 188 1.97 4.41 22.75
N SER A 189 1.51 5.47 22.12
CA SER A 189 0.13 5.63 21.60
C SER A 189 0.02 5.37 20.10
N GLY A 190 1.08 4.89 19.49
CA GLY A 190 1.14 4.66 18.04
C GLY A 190 0.24 3.53 17.58
N VAL A 191 -0.16 3.61 16.33
CA VAL A 191 -1.09 2.66 15.70
C VAL A 191 -0.47 2.14 14.41
N ALA A 192 -0.64 0.84 14.13
CA ALA A 192 -0.39 0.33 12.79
C ALA A 192 -1.71 -0.01 12.10
N VAL A 193 -1.81 0.30 10.81
CA VAL A 193 -2.98 -0.05 9.99
C VAL A 193 -2.50 -0.81 8.78
N LEU A 194 -2.93 -2.07 8.69
CA LEU A 194 -2.52 -2.99 7.65
C LEU A 194 -3.70 -3.38 6.77
N GLU A 195 -3.51 -3.32 5.46
CA GLU A 195 -4.43 -3.96 4.52
C GLU A 195 -4.31 -5.47 4.60
N ILE A 196 -5.45 -6.17 4.44
CA ILE A 196 -5.53 -7.63 4.46
C ILE A 196 -6.40 -8.17 3.32
N GLY A 197 -6.14 -9.39 2.90
CA GLY A 197 -7.06 -10.13 2.04
C GLY A 197 -8.38 -10.43 2.77
N SER A 198 -9.47 -10.46 2.04
CA SER A 198 -10.84 -10.59 2.58
C SER A 198 -11.10 -11.84 3.41
N THR A 199 -10.27 -12.87 3.29
CA THR A 199 -10.36 -14.14 4.02
C THR A 199 -9.32 -14.27 5.13
N GLN A 200 -8.46 -13.26 5.33
CA GLN A 200 -7.27 -13.39 6.19
C GLN A 200 -7.43 -12.74 7.57
N ALA A 201 -8.59 -12.16 7.90
CA ALA A 201 -8.79 -11.39 9.12
C ALA A 201 -8.38 -12.16 10.39
N ASP A 202 -8.84 -13.40 10.54
CA ASP A 202 -8.56 -14.22 11.75
C ASP A 202 -7.07 -14.60 11.81
N SER A 203 -6.48 -14.99 10.68
CA SER A 203 -5.09 -15.44 10.63
C SER A 203 -4.13 -14.28 10.94
N VAL A 204 -4.36 -13.09 10.34
CA VAL A 204 -3.52 -11.92 10.58
C VAL A 204 -3.74 -11.37 11.99
N THR A 205 -4.97 -11.41 12.52
CA THR A 205 -5.27 -11.05 13.91
C THR A 205 -4.48 -11.95 14.88
N GLN A 206 -4.43 -13.26 14.67
CA GLN A 206 -3.63 -14.16 15.51
C GLN A 206 -2.13 -13.85 15.46
N ILE A 207 -1.59 -13.47 14.30
CA ILE A 207 -0.19 -13.04 14.19
C ILE A 207 0.03 -11.76 15.00
N ALA A 208 -0.87 -10.79 14.88
CA ALA A 208 -0.80 -9.53 15.61
C ALA A 208 -0.91 -9.72 17.13
N GLU A 209 -1.81 -10.57 17.60
CA GLU A 209 -1.97 -10.88 19.03
C GLU A 209 -0.72 -11.52 19.64
N LYS A 210 -0.06 -12.43 18.90
CA LYS A 210 1.22 -13.03 19.31
C LYS A 210 2.34 -11.99 19.40
N ALA A 211 2.27 -10.95 18.58
CA ALA A 211 3.22 -9.82 18.59
C ALA A 211 2.88 -8.74 19.65
N GLY A 212 1.84 -8.97 20.48
CA GLY A 212 1.46 -8.05 21.56
C GLY A 212 0.46 -6.96 21.16
N PHE A 213 -0.22 -7.09 20.05
CA PHE A 213 -1.26 -6.16 19.62
C PHE A 213 -2.67 -6.59 20.07
N VAL A 214 -3.55 -5.60 20.12
CA VAL A 214 -5.00 -5.76 19.98
C VAL A 214 -5.35 -5.33 18.58
N ALA A 215 -6.15 -6.12 17.87
CA ALA A 215 -6.55 -5.85 16.50
C ALA A 215 -8.03 -5.45 16.42
N GLU A 216 -8.35 -4.49 15.58
CA GLU A 216 -9.71 -4.05 15.28
C GLU A 216 -9.92 -4.08 13.76
N LEU A 217 -10.95 -4.83 13.33
CA LEU A 217 -11.22 -5.07 11.91
C LEU A 217 -12.04 -3.91 11.30
N ARG A 218 -11.71 -3.57 10.05
CA ARG A 218 -12.51 -2.68 9.18
C ARG A 218 -12.89 -3.43 7.90
N HIS A 219 -14.14 -3.20 7.46
CA HIS A 219 -14.69 -3.75 6.23
C HIS A 219 -14.71 -2.69 5.13
N ASP A 220 -14.56 -3.12 3.89
CA ASP A 220 -14.74 -2.28 2.71
C ASP A 220 -16.24 -1.99 2.46
N LEU A 221 -16.55 -1.18 1.44
CA LEU A 221 -17.92 -0.86 1.06
C LEU A 221 -18.74 -2.08 0.60
N GLY A 222 -18.09 -3.19 0.28
CA GLY A 222 -18.71 -4.48 -0.03
C GLY A 222 -18.87 -5.39 1.18
N ASP A 223 -18.70 -4.87 2.40
CA ASP A 223 -18.75 -5.60 3.66
C ASP A 223 -17.73 -6.77 3.76
N ARG A 224 -16.58 -6.64 3.08
CA ARG A 224 -15.49 -7.61 3.15
C ARG A 224 -14.39 -7.11 4.10
N PRO A 225 -13.80 -7.99 4.93
CA PRO A 225 -12.59 -7.66 5.69
C PRO A 225 -11.52 -6.99 4.80
N ARG A 226 -10.98 -5.85 5.24
CA ARG A 226 -10.02 -5.13 4.40
C ARG A 226 -8.85 -4.51 5.16
N ALA A 227 -9.06 -4.01 6.36
CA ALA A 227 -7.97 -3.43 7.15
C ALA A 227 -8.02 -3.86 8.61
N LEU A 228 -6.86 -4.01 9.23
CA LEU A 228 -6.70 -4.21 10.67
C LEU A 228 -6.00 -2.99 11.27
N ILE A 229 -6.62 -2.42 12.29
CA ILE A 229 -6.03 -1.41 13.17
C ILE A 229 -5.38 -2.15 14.35
N LEU A 230 -4.08 -2.00 14.50
CA LEU A 230 -3.28 -2.66 15.52
C LEU A 230 -2.81 -1.65 16.58
N ARG A 231 -3.13 -1.88 17.83
CA ARG A 231 -2.67 -1.08 18.98
C ARG A 231 -1.87 -1.95 19.94
N LEU A 232 -0.78 -1.43 20.48
CA LEU A 232 0.00 -2.16 21.49
C LEU A 232 -0.89 -2.47 22.70
N ARG A 233 -0.81 -3.69 23.18
CA ARG A 233 -1.40 -4.08 24.49
C ARG A 233 -0.67 -3.32 25.58
N LEU A 234 -1.35 -2.40 26.24
CA LEU A 234 -0.79 -1.78 27.44
C LEU A 234 -0.55 -2.88 28.47
N GLY A 235 0.69 -3.02 28.92
CA GLY A 235 1.00 -3.93 30.05
C GLY A 235 0.18 -3.53 31.27
N LYS A 236 -0.38 -4.55 31.95
CA LYS A 236 -0.99 -4.35 33.25
C LYS A 236 0.09 -4.10 34.30
#